data_f48ee988dc60c94ad168b5ddcac86c4c
#
_entry.id   f48ee988dc60c94ad168b5ddcac86c4c
#
_cell.length_a   1.000
_cell.length_b   1.000
_cell.length_c   1.000
_cell.angle_alpha   90.00
_cell.angle_beta   90.00
_cell.angle_gamma   90.00
#
_symmetry.space_group_name_H-M   'P 1'
#
loop_
_entity.id
_entity.type
_entity.pdbx_description
1 polymer ?
#
loop_
_entity_poly.entity_id
_entity_poly.type
_entity_poly.pdbx_seq_one_letter_code
_entity_poly.pdbx_strand_id
1 'polypeptide(L)'
;LLVHERENELLRALANYPDAIHEAAQARAPQKVSTWVRDFAGHFHSFYRDCKVLSEDEDLTQARLWLTEACRIGLANALAVLGVNAPDEMSRVDRDDESFEE
;
A
#
# COMPACT_ATOMS: atom_id res chain seq x y z
N LEU A 1 -11.20 -2.29 18.70
CA LEU A 1 -10.67 -0.93 18.81
C LEU A 1 -10.77 -0.14 17.53
N LEU A 2 -10.57 -0.76 16.37
CA LEU A 2 -10.65 -0.08 15.08
C LEU A 2 -12.09 -0.22 14.56
N VAL A 3 -12.92 0.79 14.83
CA VAL A 3 -14.35 0.76 14.54
C VAL A 3 -14.78 1.73 13.45
N HIS A 4 -13.89 2.64 13.05
CA HIS A 4 -14.21 3.60 12.00
C HIS A 4 -14.28 2.89 10.64
N GLU A 5 -15.23 3.31 9.79
CA GLU A 5 -15.43 2.70 8.48
C GLU A 5 -14.15 2.72 7.62
N ARG A 6 -13.40 3.83 7.67
CA ARG A 6 -12.15 3.94 6.91
C ARG A 6 -11.09 2.95 7.36
N GLU A 7 -11.06 2.67 8.66
CA GLU A 7 -10.15 1.66 9.22
C GLU A 7 -10.51 0.27 8.71
N ASN A 8 -11.80 -0.04 8.67
CA ASN A 8 -12.26 -1.34 8.17
C ASN A 8 -11.98 -1.51 6.69
N GLU A 9 -12.18 -0.47 5.89
CA GLU A 9 -11.86 -0.49 4.47
C GLU A 9 -10.37 -0.76 4.25
N LEU A 10 -9.52 -0.09 5.02
CA LEU A 10 -8.07 -0.25 4.91
C LEU A 10 -7.65 -1.65 5.30
N LEU A 11 -8.22 -2.20 6.38
CA LEU A 11 -7.93 -3.58 6.80
C LEU A 11 -8.33 -4.60 5.75
N ARG A 12 -9.49 -4.42 5.12
CA ARG A 12 -9.94 -5.31 4.05
C ARG A 12 -9.02 -5.26 2.86
N ALA A 13 -8.59 -4.06 2.48
CA ALA A 13 -7.65 -3.90 1.36
C ALA A 13 -6.31 -4.57 1.67
N LEU A 14 -5.82 -4.40 2.89
CA LEU A 14 -4.58 -5.04 3.31
C LEU A 14 -4.72 -6.57 3.32
N ALA A 15 -5.84 -7.08 3.83
CA ALA A 15 -6.10 -8.52 3.87
C ALA A 15 -6.23 -9.13 2.48
N ASN A 16 -6.62 -8.33 1.49
CA ASN A 16 -6.74 -8.80 0.09
C ASN A 16 -5.40 -8.91 -0.62
N TYR A 17 -4.32 -8.42 -0.04
CA TYR A 17 -3.01 -8.42 -0.70
C TYR A 17 -2.54 -9.82 -1.13
N PRO A 18 -2.61 -10.88 -0.28
CA PRO A 18 -2.18 -12.21 -0.73
C PRO A 18 -2.97 -12.71 -1.93
N ASP A 19 -4.27 -12.46 -1.98
CA ASP A 19 -5.10 -12.85 -3.13
C ASP A 19 -4.72 -12.10 -4.39
N ALA A 20 -4.42 -10.81 -4.26
CA ALA A 20 -3.99 -9.98 -5.39
C ALA A 20 -2.68 -10.50 -5.98
N ILE A 21 -1.73 -10.87 -5.12
CA ILE A 21 -0.45 -11.45 -5.56
C ILE A 21 -0.68 -12.78 -6.26
N HIS A 22 -1.53 -13.64 -5.69
CA HIS A 22 -1.83 -14.95 -6.26
C HIS A 22 -2.47 -14.81 -7.66
N GLU A 23 -3.43 -13.93 -7.80
CA GLU A 23 -4.08 -13.67 -9.10
C GLU A 23 -3.09 -13.12 -10.12
N ALA A 24 -2.24 -12.20 -9.71
CA ALA A 24 -1.24 -11.61 -10.59
C ALA A 24 -0.26 -12.67 -11.09
N ALA A 25 0.14 -13.58 -10.21
CA ALA A 25 1.06 -14.66 -10.57
C ALA A 25 0.40 -15.64 -11.54
N GLN A 26 -0.82 -16.07 -11.26
CA GLN A 26 -1.54 -17.02 -12.13
C GLN A 26 -1.79 -16.46 -13.52
N ALA A 27 -2.17 -15.19 -13.60
CA ALA A 27 -2.46 -14.53 -14.87
C ALA A 27 -1.21 -13.98 -15.55
N ARG A 28 -0.06 -14.05 -14.90
CA ARG A 28 1.19 -13.42 -15.37
C ARG A 28 0.97 -11.95 -15.69
N ALA A 29 0.27 -11.26 -14.79
CA ALA A 29 -0.17 -9.90 -14.99
C ALA A 29 0.28 -9.02 -13.83
N PRO A 30 1.55 -8.54 -13.82
CA PRO A 30 2.06 -7.71 -12.73
C PRO A 30 1.27 -6.41 -12.56
N GLN A 31 0.57 -5.94 -13.58
CA GLN A 31 -0.28 -4.76 -13.47
C GLN A 31 -1.41 -4.92 -12.44
N LYS A 32 -1.77 -6.16 -12.10
CA LYS A 32 -2.76 -6.41 -11.04
C LYS A 32 -2.22 -6.00 -9.68
N VAL A 33 -0.91 -6.13 -9.47
CA VAL A 33 -0.25 -5.65 -8.24
C VAL A 33 -0.23 -4.12 -8.23
N SER A 34 0.06 -3.49 -9.37
CA SER A 34 0.03 -2.03 -9.49
C SER A 34 -1.35 -1.47 -9.19
N THR A 35 -2.40 -2.14 -9.67
CA THR A 35 -3.77 -1.76 -9.39
C THR A 35 -4.07 -1.86 -7.89
N TRP A 36 -3.65 -2.95 -7.26
CA TRP A 36 -3.82 -3.11 -5.81
C TRP A 36 -3.12 -1.98 -5.04
N VAL A 37 -1.87 -1.66 -5.41
CA VAL A 37 -1.11 -0.58 -4.76
C VAL A 37 -1.86 0.75 -4.87
N ARG A 38 -2.36 1.06 -6.05
CA ARG A 38 -3.09 2.31 -6.28
C ARG A 38 -4.37 2.38 -5.44
N ASP A 39 -5.15 1.31 -5.43
CA ASP A 39 -6.38 1.25 -4.67
C ASP A 39 -6.10 1.32 -3.17
N PHE A 40 -5.09 0.60 -2.72
CA PHE A 40 -4.70 0.59 -1.32
C PHE A 40 -4.23 1.98 -0.88
N ALA A 41 -3.44 2.65 -1.70
CA ALA A 41 -2.98 4.01 -1.40
C ALA A 41 -4.16 4.97 -1.25
N GLY A 42 -5.20 4.79 -2.07
CA GLY A 42 -6.43 5.57 -1.95
C GLY A 42 -7.14 5.34 -0.61
N HIS A 43 -7.25 4.08 -0.20
CA HIS A 43 -7.84 3.73 1.10
C HIS A 43 -7.01 4.29 2.25
N PHE A 44 -5.70 4.19 2.16
CA PHE A 44 -4.81 4.73 3.19
C PHE A 44 -4.95 6.26 3.30
N HIS A 45 -5.02 6.93 2.16
CA HIS A 45 -5.20 8.38 2.12
C HIS A 45 -6.51 8.80 2.80
N SER A 46 -7.60 8.08 2.51
CA SER A 46 -8.90 8.33 3.13
C SER A 46 -8.86 8.11 4.63
N PHE A 47 -8.20 7.04 5.06
CA PHE A 47 -8.00 6.76 6.48
C PHE A 47 -7.22 7.88 7.16
N TYR A 48 -6.11 8.29 6.58
CA TYR A 48 -5.25 9.32 7.16
C TYR A 48 -5.97 10.66 7.26
N ARG A 49 -6.79 10.98 6.28
CA ARG A 49 -7.56 12.22 6.26
C ARG A 49 -8.69 12.22 7.30
N ASP A 50 -9.42 11.11 7.40
CA ASP A 50 -10.64 11.04 8.18
C ASP A 50 -10.44 10.57 9.62
N CYS A 51 -9.31 9.95 9.91
CA CYS A 51 -9.02 9.41 11.23
C CYS A 51 -7.75 10.04 11.79
N LYS A 52 -7.83 10.50 13.03
CA LYS A 52 -6.64 10.98 13.71
C LYS A 52 -5.85 9.80 14.24
N VAL A 53 -4.59 9.67 13.83
CA VAL A 53 -3.71 8.62 14.35
C VAL A 53 -3.46 8.87 15.84
N LEU A 54 -3.15 10.12 16.20
CA LEU A 54 -2.99 10.50 17.61
C LEU A 54 -4.34 10.91 18.19
N SER A 55 -4.83 10.14 19.13
CA SER A 55 -6.11 10.34 19.80
C SER A 55 -5.89 10.50 21.30
N GLU A 56 -6.89 11.06 21.99
CA GLU A 56 -6.88 11.10 23.45
C GLU A 56 -7.01 9.71 24.07
N ASP A 57 -7.61 8.78 23.32
CA ASP A 57 -7.68 7.36 23.71
C ASP A 57 -6.36 6.70 23.33
N GLU A 58 -5.58 6.32 24.33
CA GLU A 58 -4.27 5.68 24.12
C GLU A 58 -4.37 4.36 23.39
N ASP A 59 -5.39 3.55 23.70
CA ASP A 59 -5.58 2.26 23.04
C ASP A 59 -5.88 2.45 21.56
N LEU A 60 -6.69 3.44 21.22
CA LEU A 60 -7.03 3.75 19.84
C LEU A 60 -5.80 4.27 19.10
N THR A 61 -5.01 5.14 19.72
CA THR A 61 -3.76 5.64 19.16
C THR A 61 -2.81 4.48 18.85
N GLN A 62 -2.63 3.57 19.81
CA GLN A 62 -1.76 2.40 19.63
C GLN A 62 -2.24 1.53 18.48
N ALA A 63 -3.56 1.26 18.41
CA ALA A 63 -4.13 0.45 17.34
C ALA A 63 -3.92 1.10 15.97
N ARG A 64 -4.09 2.40 15.87
CA ARG A 64 -3.89 3.13 14.60
C ARG A 64 -2.43 3.19 14.19
N LEU A 65 -1.52 3.29 15.15
CA LEU A 65 -0.08 3.21 14.87
C LEU A 65 0.31 1.84 14.34
N TRP A 66 -0.22 0.77 14.94
CA TRP A 66 -0.02 -0.59 14.45
C TRP A 66 -0.55 -0.76 13.03
N LEU A 67 -1.73 -0.22 12.75
CA LEU A 67 -2.33 -0.28 11.42
C LEU A 67 -1.47 0.46 10.39
N THR A 68 -0.98 1.64 10.74
CA THR A 68 -0.10 2.43 9.86
C THR A 68 1.17 1.65 9.53
N GLU A 69 1.79 1.01 10.53
CA GLU A 69 2.99 0.21 10.31
C GLU A 69 2.73 -1.00 9.43
N ALA A 70 1.60 -1.67 9.63
CA ALA A 70 1.20 -2.80 8.78
C ALA A 70 1.02 -2.37 7.33
N CYS A 71 0.43 -1.19 7.10
CA CYS A 71 0.25 -0.62 5.77
C CYS A 71 1.59 -0.32 5.11
N ARG A 72 2.53 0.24 5.86
CA ARG A 72 3.88 0.51 5.37
C ARG A 72 4.57 -0.77 4.90
N ILE A 73 4.48 -1.82 5.70
CA ILE A 73 5.07 -3.11 5.37
C ILE A 73 4.42 -3.69 4.13
N GLY A 74 3.10 -3.64 4.03
CA GLY A 74 2.36 -4.15 2.88
C GLY A 74 2.74 -3.44 1.58
N LEU A 75 2.83 -2.11 1.63
CA LEU A 75 3.23 -1.31 0.47
C LEU A 75 4.68 -1.60 0.06
N ALA A 76 5.58 -1.71 1.04
CA ALA A 76 6.98 -2.04 0.75
C ALA A 76 7.11 -3.38 0.06
N ASN A 77 6.35 -4.38 0.51
CA ASN A 77 6.32 -5.70 -0.11
C ASN A 77 5.80 -5.63 -1.55
N ALA A 78 4.71 -4.92 -1.77
CA ALA A 78 4.13 -4.80 -3.12
C ALA A 78 5.08 -4.12 -4.08
N LEU A 79 5.74 -3.05 -3.63
CA LEU A 79 6.71 -2.32 -4.46
C LEU A 79 7.92 -3.19 -4.77
N ALA A 80 8.38 -4.00 -3.83
CA ALA A 80 9.47 -4.95 -4.05
C ALA A 80 9.10 -5.99 -5.11
N VAL A 81 7.88 -6.51 -5.07
CA VAL A 81 7.39 -7.46 -6.08
C VAL A 81 7.40 -6.81 -7.47
N LEU A 82 6.90 -5.58 -7.57
CA LEU A 82 6.90 -4.84 -8.84
C LEU A 82 8.31 -4.59 -9.35
N GLY A 83 9.24 -4.26 -8.47
CA GLY A 83 10.63 -4.03 -8.83
C GLY A 83 11.30 -5.28 -9.39
N VAL A 84 10.99 -6.45 -8.83
CA VAL A 84 11.53 -7.72 -9.32
C VAL A 84 10.97 -8.05 -10.71
N ASN A 85 9.68 -7.75 -10.94
CA ASN A 85 9.01 -8.09 -12.20
C ASN A 85 9.34 -7.16 -13.36
N ALA A 86 9.87 -5.97 -13.11
CA ALA A 86 10.13 -4.99 -14.17
C ALA A 86 11.46 -4.25 -13.98
N PRO A 87 12.60 -4.97 -13.91
CA PRO A 87 13.89 -4.32 -13.67
C PRO A 87 14.34 -3.38 -14.79
N ASP A 88 14.07 -3.72 -16.05
CA ASP A 88 14.45 -2.88 -17.19
C ASP A 88 13.65 -1.57 -17.22
N GLU A 89 12.40 -1.63 -16.88
CA GLU A 89 11.56 -0.44 -16.80
C GLU A 89 12.00 0.48 -15.66
N MET A 90 12.40 -0.10 -14.54
CA MET A 90 12.93 0.65 -13.41
C MET A 90 14.20 1.40 -13.80
N SER A 91 15.08 0.77 -14.56
CA SER A 91 16.31 1.41 -15.04
C SER A 91 16.01 2.60 -15.93
N ARG A 92 14.98 2.52 -16.78
CA ARG A 92 14.57 3.63 -17.64
C ARG A 92 13.98 4.79 -16.83
N VAL A 93 13.19 4.48 -15.83
CA VAL A 93 12.61 5.48 -14.94
C VAL A 93 13.73 6.24 -14.22
N ASP A 94 14.74 5.55 -13.73
CA ASP A 94 15.87 6.17 -13.06
C ASP A 94 16.62 7.14 -13.98
N ARG A 95 16.81 6.77 -15.25
CA ARG A 95 17.46 7.64 -16.23
C ARG A 95 16.62 8.89 -16.52
N ASP A 96 15.32 8.73 -16.63
CA ASP A 96 14.42 9.84 -16.87
C ASP A 96 14.43 10.82 -15.69
N ASP A 97 14.47 10.29 -14.47
CA ASP A 97 14.57 11.10 -13.25
C ASP A 97 15.87 11.91 -13.23
N GLU A 98 16.96 11.29 -13.61
CA GLU A 98 18.27 11.97 -13.70
C GLU A 98 18.23 13.10 -14.72
N SER A 99 17.53 12.89 -15.84
CA SER A 99 17.37 13.93 -16.85
C SER A 99 16.62 15.15 -16.32
N PHE A 100 15.65 14.91 -15.46
CA PHE A 100 14.85 15.98 -14.87
C PHE A 100 15.62 16.84 -13.88
N GLU A 101 16.59 16.26 -13.21
CA GLU A 101 17.37 16.97 -12.20
C GLU A 101 18.39 17.94 -12.81
N GLU A 102 18.70 17.79 -14.07
CA GLU A 102 19.59 18.70 -14.79
C GLU A 102 18.88 20.00 -15.17
#